data_4725c6ca27cbb0a7956d442d5cbf61a7
#
_entry.id   4725c6ca27cbb0a7956d442d5cbf61a7
#
_cell.length_a   1.000
_cell.length_b   1.000
_cell.length_c   1.000
_cell.angle_alpha   90.00
_cell.angle_beta   90.00
_cell.angle_gamma   90.00
#
_symmetry.space_group_name_H-M   'P 1'
#
loop_
_entity.id
_entity.type
_entity.pdbx_description
1 polymer ?
#
loop_
_entity_poly.entity_id
_entity_poly.type
_entity_poly.pdbx_seq_one_letter_code
_entity_poly.pdbx_strand_id
1 'polypeptide(L)'
;KCTSLEYKSKPKVINCLVCDLSFVPESSYPKNIETIYAEVQDPTYLLIKRSRYKTFQESLKQISPFLPDKGNLLEVGSYCGFFLDAFKKKYSSWDYIGVEPSKWASEYARSKLQINTRTGTLEDNIQKLASDYDTVVAWDVLEHLNDPLGFLIKINSVMKRDGIFCFSTLDINNWLPKLMGKHWPWLMEMHLFYYKTDTTEQLLNKAGFNILRTEKYIHYVSINYLAGKMIAILPDWLEKPLNIARSVTPQKIMIPISFGDIKLYICKKEKPVGSM
;
A
#
# COMPACT_ATOMS: atom_id res chain seq x y z
N LYS A 1 22.51 -10.69 5.82
CA LYS A 1 22.20 -10.07 7.13
C LYS A 1 20.82 -9.47 6.97
N CYS A 2 19.80 -10.08 7.60
CA CYS A 2 18.47 -9.47 7.68
C CYS A 2 18.59 -8.26 8.60
N THR A 3 18.46 -7.08 8.05
CA THR A 3 18.16 -5.89 8.84
C THR A 3 16.64 -5.83 8.95
N SER A 4 16.10 -6.38 10.05
CA SER A 4 14.80 -5.95 10.52
C SER A 4 14.93 -4.45 10.78
N LEU A 5 14.18 -3.64 10.03
CA LEU A 5 14.14 -2.21 10.27
C LEU A 5 13.39 -1.97 11.59
N GLU A 6 14.10 -2.04 12.70
CA GLU A 6 13.63 -1.53 13.97
C GLU A 6 13.72 0.00 13.93
N TYR A 7 12.60 0.63 13.71
CA TYR A 7 12.50 2.09 13.72
C TYR A 7 12.70 2.64 15.12
N LYS A 8 13.89 3.18 15.41
CA LYS A 8 14.27 3.67 16.73
C LYS A 8 13.69 5.04 17.08
N SER A 9 13.20 5.81 16.08
CA SER A 9 12.64 7.15 16.28
C SER A 9 11.37 7.35 15.45
N LYS A 10 10.46 8.19 15.96
CA LYS A 10 9.28 8.61 15.19
C LYS A 10 9.65 9.84 14.36
N PRO A 11 9.25 9.93 13.09
CA PRO A 11 9.54 11.10 12.27
C PRO A 11 8.82 12.33 12.80
N LYS A 12 9.45 13.49 12.67
CA LYS A 12 8.80 14.77 12.92
C LYS A 12 7.92 15.11 11.71
N VAL A 13 6.61 15.08 11.90
CA VAL A 13 5.65 15.47 10.87
C VAL A 13 5.31 16.95 11.02
N ILE A 14 5.29 17.69 9.92
CA ILE A 14 4.89 19.10 9.83
C ILE A 14 3.73 19.27 8.85
N ASN A 15 2.95 20.34 9.02
CA ASN A 15 1.85 20.66 8.10
C ASN A 15 2.22 21.82 7.18
N CYS A 16 1.87 21.71 5.91
CA CYS A 16 1.91 22.84 4.99
C CYS A 16 0.79 23.84 5.31
N LEU A 17 1.15 25.10 5.51
CA LEU A 17 0.15 26.15 5.83
C LEU A 17 -0.70 26.57 4.62
N VAL A 18 -0.32 26.13 3.41
CA VAL A 18 -1.02 26.50 2.16
C VAL A 18 -2.03 25.43 1.75
N CYS A 19 -1.62 24.15 1.73
CA CYS A 19 -2.45 23.04 1.24
C CYS A 19 -2.83 22.03 2.32
N ASP A 20 -2.43 22.28 3.58
CA ASP A 20 -2.73 21.41 4.74
C ASP A 20 -2.22 19.96 4.63
N LEU A 21 -1.30 19.68 3.71
CA LEU A 21 -0.63 18.38 3.62
C LEU A 21 0.34 18.22 4.79
N SER A 22 0.27 17.06 5.44
CA SER A 22 1.22 16.68 6.49
C SER A 22 2.36 15.86 5.87
N PHE A 23 3.60 16.19 6.21
CA PHE A 23 4.77 15.53 5.63
C PHE A 23 5.99 15.58 6.54
N VAL A 24 6.95 14.71 6.28
CA VAL A 24 8.27 14.75 6.91
C VAL A 24 9.15 15.76 6.13
N PRO A 25 9.89 16.66 6.80
CA PRO A 25 10.82 17.53 6.09
C PRO A 25 11.86 16.73 5.29
N GLU A 26 12.15 17.17 4.07
CA GLU A 26 13.12 16.48 3.17
C GLU A 26 14.49 16.29 3.82
N SER A 27 14.91 17.24 4.65
CA SER A 27 16.16 17.12 5.44
C SER A 27 16.19 15.94 6.41
N SER A 28 15.04 15.34 6.68
CA SER A 28 14.87 14.16 7.56
C SER A 28 14.61 12.88 6.79
N TYR A 29 14.62 12.92 5.46
CA TYR A 29 14.44 11.70 4.66
C TYR A 29 15.62 10.74 4.86
N PRO A 30 15.35 9.43 4.85
CA PRO A 30 16.43 8.45 4.84
C PRO A 30 17.33 8.69 3.62
N LYS A 31 18.65 8.71 3.84
CA LYS A 31 19.60 8.81 2.73
C LYS A 31 19.44 7.57 1.83
N ASN A 32 19.43 7.80 0.50
CA ASN A 32 19.33 6.72 -0.50
C ASN A 32 18.06 5.85 -0.36
N ILE A 33 16.91 6.48 -0.14
CA ILE A 33 15.62 5.79 0.05
C ILE A 33 15.32 4.78 -1.08
N GLU A 34 15.67 5.10 -2.32
CA GLU A 34 15.49 4.21 -3.48
C GLU A 34 16.34 2.93 -3.36
N THR A 35 17.59 3.07 -2.90
CA THR A 35 18.47 1.92 -2.64
C THR A 35 17.92 1.07 -1.50
N ILE A 36 17.37 1.70 -0.46
CA ILE A 36 16.73 0.98 0.66
C ILE A 36 15.60 0.11 0.12
N TYR A 37 14.71 0.65 -0.72
CA TYR A 37 13.61 -0.14 -1.31
C TYR A 37 14.11 -1.25 -2.23
N ALA A 38 15.13 -1.00 -3.04
CA ALA A 38 15.70 -2.00 -3.94
C ALA A 38 16.34 -3.19 -3.18
N GLU A 39 16.86 -2.95 -1.97
CA GLU A 39 17.55 -3.94 -1.16
C GLU A 39 16.68 -4.54 -0.04
N VAL A 40 15.45 -4.04 0.14
CA VAL A 40 14.53 -4.58 1.17
C VAL A 40 14.35 -6.08 1.00
N GLN A 41 14.58 -6.79 2.11
CA GLN A 41 14.29 -8.21 2.26
C GLN A 41 13.54 -8.39 3.58
N ASP A 42 12.29 -8.81 3.52
CA ASP A 42 11.47 -9.07 4.70
C ASP A 42 10.86 -10.48 4.64
N PRO A 43 11.62 -11.51 5.05
CA PRO A 43 11.08 -12.86 5.14
C PRO A 43 9.89 -12.98 6.10
N THR A 44 9.77 -12.05 7.08
CA THR A 44 8.65 -12.06 8.03
C THR A 44 7.32 -11.74 7.37
N TYR A 45 7.33 -10.99 6.27
CA TYR A 45 6.16 -10.75 5.45
C TYR A 45 5.52 -12.05 4.92
N LEU A 46 6.34 -13.06 4.67
CA LEU A 46 5.84 -14.37 4.22
C LEU A 46 5.07 -15.10 5.32
N LEU A 47 5.35 -14.81 6.60
CA LEU A 47 4.61 -15.40 7.73
C LEU A 47 3.15 -14.92 7.78
N ILE A 48 2.90 -13.70 7.31
CA ILE A 48 1.56 -13.11 7.25
C ILE A 48 0.88 -13.29 5.89
N LYS A 49 1.44 -14.13 5.00
CA LYS A 49 0.92 -14.39 3.65
C LYS A 49 -0.59 -14.63 3.62
N ARG A 50 -1.12 -15.48 4.51
CA ARG A 50 -2.56 -15.77 4.58
C ARG A 50 -3.40 -14.53 4.88
N SER A 51 -2.94 -13.69 5.80
CA SER A 51 -3.59 -12.42 6.16
C SER A 51 -3.60 -11.47 4.96
N ARG A 52 -2.46 -11.34 4.28
CA ARG A 52 -2.36 -10.50 3.08
C ARG A 52 -3.28 -10.96 1.96
N TYR A 53 -3.36 -12.27 1.70
CA TYR A 53 -4.33 -12.80 0.72
C TYR A 53 -5.78 -12.45 1.05
N LYS A 54 -6.20 -12.58 2.32
CA LYS A 54 -7.55 -12.20 2.73
C LYS A 54 -7.80 -10.70 2.58
N THR A 55 -6.81 -9.87 2.96
CA THR A 55 -6.85 -8.42 2.75
C THR A 55 -7.05 -8.11 1.26
N PHE A 56 -6.26 -8.69 0.38
CA PHE A 56 -6.36 -8.45 -1.06
C PHE A 56 -7.63 -9.03 -1.68
N GLN A 57 -8.13 -10.16 -1.19
CA GLN A 57 -9.44 -10.66 -1.61
C GLN A 57 -10.57 -9.71 -1.24
N GLU A 58 -10.48 -9.04 -0.08
CA GLU A 58 -11.44 -8.02 0.30
C GLU A 58 -11.32 -6.76 -0.56
N SER A 59 -10.09 -6.28 -0.79
CA SER A 59 -9.85 -5.17 -1.73
C SER A 59 -10.40 -5.50 -3.13
N LEU A 60 -10.19 -6.72 -3.61
CA LEU A 60 -10.74 -7.18 -4.90
C LEU A 60 -12.27 -7.18 -4.94
N LYS A 61 -12.95 -7.47 -3.82
CA LYS A 61 -14.42 -7.34 -3.75
C LYS A 61 -14.86 -5.87 -3.86
N GLN A 62 -14.15 -4.97 -3.16
CA GLN A 62 -14.45 -3.54 -3.15
C GLN A 62 -14.25 -2.91 -4.52
N ILE A 63 -13.19 -3.26 -5.25
CA ILE A 63 -12.89 -2.69 -6.57
C ILE A 63 -13.64 -3.38 -7.72
N SER A 64 -14.04 -4.64 -7.58
CA SER A 64 -14.70 -5.44 -8.63
C SER A 64 -15.84 -4.72 -9.38
N PRO A 65 -16.74 -3.96 -8.71
CA PRO A 65 -17.85 -3.31 -9.41
C PRO A 65 -17.42 -2.21 -10.41
N PHE A 66 -16.16 -1.79 -10.35
CA PHE A 66 -15.60 -0.74 -11.18
C PHE A 66 -14.70 -1.27 -12.29
N LEU A 67 -14.38 -2.57 -12.26
CA LEU A 67 -13.52 -3.20 -13.25
C LEU A 67 -14.34 -3.63 -14.47
N PRO A 68 -13.81 -3.50 -15.70
CA PRO A 68 -14.43 -4.11 -16.88
C PRO A 68 -14.35 -5.65 -16.82
N ASP A 69 -15.11 -6.33 -17.68
CA ASP A 69 -15.14 -7.81 -17.71
C ASP A 69 -13.78 -8.43 -18.10
N LYS A 70 -12.99 -7.72 -18.90
CA LYS A 70 -11.63 -8.09 -19.30
C LYS A 70 -10.78 -6.85 -19.53
N GLY A 71 -9.47 -6.97 -19.38
CA GLY A 71 -8.57 -5.84 -19.59
C GLY A 71 -7.14 -6.15 -19.17
N ASN A 72 -6.35 -5.08 -19.06
CA ASN A 72 -4.96 -5.11 -18.64
C ASN A 72 -4.82 -4.43 -17.28
N LEU A 73 -4.14 -5.07 -16.34
CA LEU A 73 -3.88 -4.53 -15.00
C LEU A 73 -2.38 -4.33 -14.76
N LEU A 74 -2.04 -3.16 -14.24
CA LEU A 74 -0.71 -2.86 -13.69
C LEU A 74 -0.80 -2.73 -12.16
N GLU A 75 0.02 -3.45 -11.41
CA GLU A 75 0.26 -3.19 -10.00
C GLU A 75 1.61 -2.53 -9.80
N VAL A 76 1.64 -1.34 -9.19
CA VAL A 76 2.86 -0.64 -8.82
C VAL A 76 3.12 -0.83 -7.33
N GLY A 77 4.34 -1.27 -6.98
CA GLY A 77 4.67 -1.72 -5.62
C GLY A 77 4.11 -3.11 -5.34
N SER A 78 4.26 -4.05 -6.29
CA SER A 78 3.62 -5.38 -6.20
C SER A 78 4.22 -6.29 -5.11
N TYR A 79 5.33 -5.90 -4.52
CA TYR A 79 6.10 -6.63 -3.52
C TYR A 79 6.24 -8.12 -3.88
N CYS A 80 5.83 -9.04 -2.99
CA CYS A 80 5.87 -10.48 -3.25
C CYS A 80 4.77 -10.99 -4.21
N GLY A 81 3.98 -10.12 -4.85
CA GLY A 81 2.97 -10.48 -5.86
C GLY A 81 1.69 -11.11 -5.31
N PHE A 82 1.38 -10.97 -4.01
CA PHE A 82 0.21 -11.62 -3.42
C PHE A 82 -1.12 -11.07 -3.93
N PHE A 83 -1.19 -9.77 -4.24
CA PHE A 83 -2.39 -9.21 -4.87
C PHE A 83 -2.58 -9.76 -6.28
N LEU A 84 -1.53 -9.73 -7.11
CA LEU A 84 -1.60 -10.24 -8.48
C LEU A 84 -1.93 -11.75 -8.53
N ASP A 85 -1.41 -12.55 -7.58
CA ASP A 85 -1.76 -13.97 -7.50
C ASP A 85 -3.24 -14.18 -7.10
N ALA A 86 -3.77 -13.34 -6.19
CA ALA A 86 -5.20 -13.35 -5.86
C ALA A 86 -6.06 -12.86 -7.05
N PHE A 87 -5.60 -11.83 -7.76
CA PHE A 87 -6.24 -11.29 -8.95
C PHE A 87 -6.31 -12.31 -10.08
N LYS A 88 -5.18 -12.92 -10.44
CA LYS A 88 -5.08 -13.98 -11.45
C LYS A 88 -6.07 -15.11 -11.24
N LYS A 89 -6.25 -15.53 -9.99
CA LYS A 89 -7.19 -16.61 -9.63
C LYS A 89 -8.65 -16.23 -9.85
N LYS A 90 -8.98 -14.94 -9.75
CA LYS A 90 -10.35 -14.44 -9.93
C LYS A 90 -10.64 -14.00 -11.36
N TYR A 91 -9.63 -13.46 -12.05
CA TYR A 91 -9.74 -12.83 -13.36
C TYR A 91 -8.78 -13.50 -14.36
N SER A 92 -9.07 -14.75 -14.71
CA SER A 92 -8.19 -15.57 -15.58
C SER A 92 -8.07 -15.08 -17.02
N SER A 93 -9.00 -14.22 -17.47
CA SER A 93 -9.01 -13.63 -18.82
C SER A 93 -8.30 -12.27 -18.91
N TRP A 94 -7.73 -11.79 -17.80
CA TRP A 94 -7.02 -10.53 -17.76
C TRP A 94 -5.52 -10.72 -17.96
N ASP A 95 -4.90 -9.79 -18.69
CA ASP A 95 -3.46 -9.61 -18.65
C ASP A 95 -3.08 -8.77 -17.44
N TYR A 96 -1.95 -9.08 -16.83
CA TYR A 96 -1.47 -8.34 -15.66
C TYR A 96 0.05 -8.33 -15.59
N ILE A 97 0.57 -7.27 -15.00
CA ILE A 97 1.99 -7.11 -14.71
C ILE A 97 2.18 -6.35 -13.41
N GLY A 98 3.23 -6.71 -12.65
CA GLY A 98 3.70 -5.98 -11.48
C GLY A 98 4.98 -5.19 -11.78
N VAL A 99 5.18 -4.10 -11.04
CA VAL A 99 6.45 -3.38 -10.94
C VAL A 99 6.82 -3.30 -9.47
N GLU A 100 8.07 -3.69 -9.12
CA GLU A 100 8.51 -3.79 -7.73
C GLU A 100 9.99 -3.43 -7.59
N PRO A 101 10.35 -2.40 -6.79
CA PRO A 101 11.76 -2.03 -6.58
C PRO A 101 12.60 -3.13 -5.93
N SER A 102 12.07 -3.85 -4.93
CA SER A 102 12.79 -4.89 -4.22
C SER A 102 13.14 -6.07 -5.14
N LYS A 103 14.44 -6.30 -5.33
CA LYS A 103 14.95 -7.46 -6.08
C LYS A 103 14.49 -8.77 -5.47
N TRP A 104 14.54 -8.87 -4.14
CA TRP A 104 14.13 -10.06 -3.41
C TRP A 104 12.63 -10.35 -3.58
N ALA A 105 11.78 -9.34 -3.40
CA ALA A 105 10.34 -9.50 -3.49
C ALA A 105 9.87 -9.80 -4.92
N SER A 106 10.39 -9.09 -5.92
CA SER A 106 10.09 -9.34 -7.33
C SER A 106 10.54 -10.72 -7.79
N GLU A 107 11.71 -11.20 -7.31
CA GLU A 107 12.17 -12.56 -7.60
C GLU A 107 11.28 -13.63 -6.95
N TYR A 108 10.83 -13.38 -5.70
CA TYR A 108 9.85 -14.25 -5.06
C TYR A 108 8.54 -14.33 -5.86
N ALA A 109 8.01 -13.20 -6.32
CA ALA A 109 6.81 -13.17 -7.16
C ALA A 109 6.96 -14.00 -8.43
N ARG A 110 8.08 -13.86 -9.14
CA ARG A 110 8.37 -14.62 -10.35
C ARG A 110 8.59 -16.11 -10.09
N SER A 111 9.50 -16.43 -9.16
CA SER A 111 9.97 -17.81 -8.98
C SER A 111 9.00 -18.69 -8.18
N LYS A 112 8.28 -18.11 -7.19
CA LYS A 112 7.41 -18.88 -6.29
C LYS A 112 5.93 -18.79 -6.63
N LEU A 113 5.49 -17.69 -7.25
CA LEU A 113 4.08 -17.49 -7.60
C LEU A 113 3.81 -17.45 -9.11
N GLN A 114 4.89 -17.46 -9.93
CA GLN A 114 4.78 -17.36 -11.38
C GLN A 114 3.99 -16.11 -11.81
N ILE A 115 4.23 -15.01 -11.12
CA ILE A 115 3.66 -13.71 -11.40
C ILE A 115 4.61 -12.90 -12.26
N ASN A 116 4.08 -12.34 -13.36
CA ASN A 116 4.83 -11.44 -14.23
C ASN A 116 5.11 -10.14 -13.48
N THR A 117 6.34 -9.93 -13.01
CA THR A 117 6.77 -8.75 -12.27
C THR A 117 8.11 -8.26 -12.82
N ARG A 118 8.22 -6.95 -13.08
CA ARG A 118 9.47 -6.27 -13.42
C ARG A 118 10.12 -5.71 -12.15
N THR A 119 11.43 -5.90 -12.04
CA THR A 119 12.21 -5.30 -10.96
C THR A 119 12.54 -3.85 -11.30
N GLY A 120 12.46 -2.96 -10.32
CA GLY A 120 12.72 -1.52 -10.42
C GLY A 120 11.50 -0.67 -10.09
N THR A 121 11.69 0.63 -10.10
CA THR A 121 10.61 1.61 -9.89
C THR A 121 9.70 1.71 -11.11
N LEU A 122 8.58 2.44 -10.99
CA LEU A 122 7.73 2.77 -12.14
C LEU A 122 8.54 3.55 -13.19
N GLU A 123 9.39 4.47 -12.75
CA GLU A 123 10.28 5.29 -13.59
C GLU A 123 11.22 4.43 -14.42
N ASP A 124 11.87 3.44 -13.82
CA ASP A 124 12.81 2.54 -14.50
C ASP A 124 12.13 1.68 -15.59
N ASN A 125 10.82 1.48 -15.43
CA ASN A 125 10.07 0.56 -16.27
C ASN A 125 9.09 1.23 -17.23
N ILE A 126 8.78 2.52 -17.07
CA ILE A 126 7.68 3.20 -17.77
C ILE A 126 7.77 3.07 -19.31
N GLN A 127 8.98 3.15 -19.87
CA GLN A 127 9.22 3.01 -21.31
C GLN A 127 9.04 1.56 -21.83
N LYS A 128 8.99 0.60 -20.92
CA LYS A 128 8.85 -0.84 -21.23
C LYS A 128 7.45 -1.37 -20.89
N LEU A 129 6.63 -0.54 -20.29
CA LEU A 129 5.23 -0.84 -19.98
C LEU A 129 4.33 -0.47 -21.18
N ALA A 130 3.19 -1.13 -21.27
CA ALA A 130 2.14 -0.67 -22.16
C ALA A 130 1.62 0.71 -21.72
N SER A 131 0.97 1.43 -22.62
CA SER A 131 0.37 2.74 -22.34
C SER A 131 -1.15 2.69 -22.40
N ASP A 132 -1.75 1.55 -22.09
CA ASP A 132 -3.17 1.29 -22.31
C ASP A 132 -3.79 0.39 -21.22
N TYR A 133 -3.36 0.57 -19.97
CA TYR A 133 -3.94 -0.18 -18.85
C TYR A 133 -5.37 0.25 -18.57
N ASP A 134 -6.27 -0.74 -18.48
CA ASP A 134 -7.65 -0.54 -18.05
C ASP A 134 -7.73 -0.24 -16.55
N THR A 135 -6.82 -0.87 -15.79
CA THR A 135 -6.74 -0.70 -14.34
C THR A 135 -5.31 -0.61 -13.88
N VAL A 136 -5.04 0.34 -13.00
CA VAL A 136 -3.79 0.42 -12.25
C VAL A 136 -4.10 0.34 -10.77
N VAL A 137 -3.28 -0.39 -10.00
CA VAL A 137 -3.41 -0.46 -8.55
C VAL A 137 -2.09 -0.18 -7.85
N ALA A 138 -2.15 0.43 -6.65
CA ALA A 138 -0.99 0.68 -5.80
C ALA A 138 -1.41 0.58 -4.32
N TRP A 139 -0.91 -0.42 -3.60
CA TRP A 139 -1.29 -0.69 -2.22
C TRP A 139 -0.21 -0.21 -1.26
N ASP A 140 -0.55 0.78 -0.41
CA ASP A 140 0.37 1.33 0.59
C ASP A 140 1.69 1.82 -0.06
N VAL A 141 1.60 2.63 -1.13
CA VAL A 141 2.74 3.13 -1.92
C VAL A 141 2.88 4.65 -1.81
N LEU A 142 1.77 5.38 -1.91
CA LEU A 142 1.77 6.83 -2.13
C LEU A 142 2.48 7.61 -1.00
N GLU A 143 2.37 7.14 0.23
CA GLU A 143 3.00 7.72 1.42
C GLU A 143 4.53 7.58 1.46
N HIS A 144 5.09 6.70 0.65
CA HIS A 144 6.51 6.39 0.60
C HIS A 144 7.29 7.17 -0.48
N LEU A 145 6.59 7.83 -1.39
CA LEU A 145 7.17 8.43 -2.58
C LEU A 145 7.76 9.82 -2.28
N ASN A 146 8.89 10.15 -2.92
CA ASN A 146 9.48 11.49 -2.85
C ASN A 146 8.66 12.52 -3.64
N ASP A 147 8.07 12.11 -4.76
CA ASP A 147 7.22 12.94 -5.64
C ASP A 147 5.89 12.23 -5.94
N PRO A 148 4.91 12.31 -5.03
CA PRO A 148 3.61 11.67 -5.23
C PRO A 148 2.81 12.26 -6.41
N LEU A 149 2.97 13.55 -6.73
CA LEU A 149 2.28 14.15 -7.88
C LEU A 149 2.87 13.63 -9.19
N GLY A 150 4.18 13.64 -9.34
CA GLY A 150 4.86 13.07 -10.51
C GLY A 150 4.55 11.58 -10.71
N PHE A 151 4.46 10.82 -9.62
CA PHE A 151 4.03 9.43 -9.67
C PHE A 151 2.60 9.28 -10.22
N LEU A 152 1.63 10.05 -9.72
CA LEU A 152 0.24 10.01 -10.19
C LEU A 152 0.12 10.45 -11.65
N ILE A 153 0.90 11.43 -12.08
CA ILE A 153 0.96 11.85 -13.50
C ILE A 153 1.47 10.69 -14.39
N LYS A 154 2.49 9.94 -13.93
CA LYS A 154 3.01 8.77 -14.65
C LYS A 154 1.98 7.64 -14.69
N ILE A 155 1.27 7.37 -13.57
CA ILE A 155 0.14 6.43 -13.57
C ILE A 155 -0.90 6.85 -14.61
N ASN A 156 -1.30 8.15 -14.62
CA ASN A 156 -2.24 8.65 -15.60
C ASN A 156 -1.77 8.42 -17.04
N SER A 157 -0.47 8.63 -17.32
CA SER A 157 0.08 8.51 -18.68
C SER A 157 0.04 7.08 -19.25
N VAL A 158 0.10 6.05 -18.41
CA VAL A 158 0.07 4.64 -18.83
C VAL A 158 -1.35 4.04 -18.85
N MET A 159 -2.36 4.77 -18.43
CA MET A 159 -3.75 4.31 -18.40
C MET A 159 -4.52 4.68 -19.64
N LYS A 160 -5.48 3.85 -20.02
CA LYS A 160 -6.54 4.21 -20.99
C LYS A 160 -7.34 5.39 -20.50
N ARG A 161 -7.97 6.10 -21.41
CA ARG A 161 -9.05 7.02 -21.09
C ARG A 161 -10.15 6.25 -20.36
N ASP A 162 -10.73 6.85 -19.32
CA ASP A 162 -11.73 6.22 -18.44
C ASP A 162 -11.23 5.02 -17.63
N GLY A 163 -9.91 4.75 -17.63
CA GLY A 163 -9.29 3.70 -16.83
C GLY A 163 -9.46 3.92 -15.32
N ILE A 164 -9.42 2.85 -14.56
CA ILE A 164 -9.65 2.85 -13.11
C ILE A 164 -8.33 2.75 -12.36
N PHE A 165 -8.07 3.71 -11.47
CA PHE A 165 -6.95 3.68 -10.55
C PHE A 165 -7.43 3.41 -9.13
N CYS A 166 -6.92 2.32 -8.51
CA CYS A 166 -7.25 1.99 -7.14
C CYS A 166 -5.98 1.99 -6.28
N PHE A 167 -6.04 2.62 -5.12
CA PHE A 167 -4.89 2.64 -4.21
C PHE A 167 -5.33 2.74 -2.76
N SER A 168 -4.48 2.28 -1.85
CA SER A 168 -4.61 2.53 -0.42
C SER A 168 -3.57 3.53 0.06
N THR A 169 -3.93 4.36 1.03
CA THR A 169 -3.01 5.23 1.75
C THR A 169 -3.59 5.67 3.10
N LEU A 170 -2.75 6.28 3.92
CA LEU A 170 -3.06 6.73 5.27
C LEU A 170 -4.01 7.94 5.28
N ASP A 171 -4.84 8.04 6.32
CA ASP A 171 -5.62 9.25 6.65
C ASP A 171 -5.27 9.73 8.07
N ILE A 172 -4.34 10.69 8.17
CA ILE A 172 -3.91 11.25 9.45
C ILE A 172 -5.04 12.05 10.14
N ASN A 173 -6.06 12.48 9.40
CA ASN A 173 -7.19 13.22 9.96
C ASN A 173 -8.23 12.31 10.64
N ASN A 174 -8.07 11.01 10.57
CA ASN A 174 -8.92 10.03 11.25
C ASN A 174 -8.85 10.18 12.78
N TRP A 175 -9.85 9.65 13.48
CA TRP A 175 -9.92 9.70 14.95
C TRP A 175 -8.78 8.91 15.63
N LEU A 176 -8.33 7.80 15.03
CA LEU A 176 -7.31 6.93 15.63
C LEU A 176 -5.92 7.61 15.70
N PRO A 177 -5.37 8.22 14.63
CA PRO A 177 -4.17 9.03 14.73
C PRO A 177 -4.25 10.15 15.76
N LYS A 178 -5.42 10.82 15.84
CA LYS A 178 -5.64 11.90 16.82
C LYS A 178 -5.62 11.38 18.26
N LEU A 179 -6.19 10.21 18.51
CA LEU A 179 -6.20 9.58 19.83
C LEU A 179 -4.81 9.05 20.21
N MET A 180 -4.11 8.40 19.30
CA MET A 180 -2.82 7.75 19.56
C MET A 180 -1.64 8.73 19.52
N GLY A 181 -1.76 9.85 18.81
CA GLY A 181 -0.69 10.82 18.63
C GLY A 181 0.61 10.16 18.18
N LYS A 182 1.71 10.41 18.90
CA LYS A 182 3.04 9.82 18.58
C LYS A 182 3.09 8.28 18.65
N HIS A 183 2.09 7.63 19.21
CA HIS A 183 2.01 6.18 19.31
C HIS A 183 1.26 5.52 18.15
N TRP A 184 0.73 6.31 17.23
CA TRP A 184 0.10 5.77 16.02
C TRP A 184 1.10 4.91 15.24
N PRO A 185 0.77 3.63 14.94
CA PRO A 185 1.73 2.69 14.37
C PRO A 185 2.32 3.11 13.02
N TRP A 186 1.54 3.89 12.25
CA TRP A 186 1.94 4.32 10.91
C TRP A 186 2.82 5.58 10.88
N LEU A 187 3.16 6.17 12.04
CA LEU A 187 4.25 7.13 12.12
C LEU A 187 5.58 6.38 12.02
N MET A 188 6.09 6.23 10.80
CA MET A 188 7.26 5.43 10.45
C MET A 188 8.25 6.26 9.63
N GLU A 189 9.55 5.98 9.75
CA GLU A 189 10.61 6.71 9.01
C GLU A 189 10.44 6.65 7.49
N MET A 190 9.86 5.55 6.98
CA MET A 190 9.64 5.35 5.55
C MET A 190 8.37 6.02 5.01
N HIS A 191 7.51 6.56 5.88
CA HIS A 191 6.34 7.33 5.48
C HIS A 191 6.70 8.81 5.42
N LEU A 192 6.80 9.33 4.20
CA LEU A 192 7.20 10.72 3.95
C LEU A 192 6.00 11.66 3.96
N PHE A 193 4.82 11.16 3.55
CA PHE A 193 3.58 11.93 3.48
C PHE A 193 2.47 11.27 4.28
N TYR A 194 1.66 12.14 4.90
CA TYR A 194 0.49 11.76 5.68
C TYR A 194 -0.71 12.54 5.16
N TYR A 195 -1.54 11.86 4.41
CA TYR A 195 -2.64 12.48 3.69
C TYR A 195 -3.85 12.74 4.60
N LYS A 196 -4.69 13.67 4.16
CA LYS A 196 -6.06 13.85 4.59
C LYS A 196 -6.94 13.62 3.36
N THR A 197 -8.21 13.31 3.54
CA THR A 197 -9.11 13.10 2.40
C THR A 197 -9.06 14.25 1.40
N ASP A 198 -9.16 15.51 1.90
CA ASP A 198 -9.17 16.71 1.06
C ASP A 198 -7.84 16.92 0.32
N THR A 199 -6.70 16.65 0.99
CA THR A 199 -5.38 16.78 0.35
C THR A 199 -5.15 15.68 -0.69
N THR A 200 -5.68 14.47 -0.46
CA THR A 200 -5.66 13.39 -1.44
C THR A 200 -6.49 13.75 -2.67
N GLU A 201 -7.68 14.29 -2.48
CA GLU A 201 -8.56 14.72 -3.57
C GLU A 201 -7.91 15.82 -4.41
N GLN A 202 -7.33 16.85 -3.77
CA GLN A 202 -6.61 17.91 -4.49
C GLN A 202 -5.44 17.36 -5.30
N LEU A 203 -4.69 16.40 -4.75
CA LEU A 203 -3.56 15.76 -5.42
C LEU A 203 -4.01 14.96 -6.65
N LEU A 204 -5.07 14.18 -6.50
CA LEU A 204 -5.68 13.38 -7.57
C LEU A 204 -6.23 14.26 -8.69
N ASN A 205 -6.95 15.32 -8.37
CA ASN A 205 -7.49 16.27 -9.34
C ASN A 205 -6.37 16.91 -10.17
N LYS A 206 -5.26 17.31 -9.54
CA LYS A 206 -4.07 17.84 -10.25
C LYS A 206 -3.45 16.81 -11.20
N ALA A 207 -3.53 15.53 -10.85
CA ALA A 207 -3.02 14.44 -11.69
C ALA A 207 -4.05 13.92 -12.73
N GLY A 208 -5.23 14.56 -12.86
CA GLY A 208 -6.26 14.21 -13.83
C GLY A 208 -7.12 13.01 -13.47
N PHE A 209 -7.29 12.76 -12.16
CA PHE A 209 -8.17 11.71 -11.62
C PHE A 209 -9.36 12.31 -10.88
N ASN A 210 -10.51 11.65 -11.00
CA ASN A 210 -11.69 11.92 -10.18
C ASN A 210 -11.98 10.72 -9.27
N ILE A 211 -12.29 10.98 -7.99
CA ILE A 211 -12.66 9.94 -7.03
C ILE A 211 -14.08 9.48 -7.30
N LEU A 212 -14.25 8.21 -7.66
CA LEU A 212 -15.55 7.57 -7.77
C LEU A 212 -16.07 7.08 -6.42
N ARG A 213 -15.16 6.58 -5.57
CA ARG A 213 -15.51 6.02 -4.28
C ARG A 213 -14.31 6.02 -3.32
N THR A 214 -14.60 6.25 -2.05
CA THR A 214 -13.64 6.08 -0.95
C THR A 214 -14.21 5.09 0.04
N GLU A 215 -13.43 4.06 0.36
CA GLU A 215 -13.79 2.98 1.27
C GLU A 215 -12.79 2.87 2.42
N LYS A 216 -13.18 2.18 3.47
CA LYS A 216 -12.24 1.75 4.51
C LYS A 216 -11.41 0.59 3.97
N TYR A 217 -10.08 0.71 4.05
CA TYR A 217 -9.20 -0.41 3.77
C TYR A 217 -9.28 -1.41 4.92
N ILE A 218 -9.54 -2.67 4.61
CA ILE A 218 -9.77 -3.72 5.61
C ILE A 218 -8.57 -4.65 5.64
N HIS A 219 -7.82 -4.62 6.75
CA HIS A 219 -6.76 -5.58 6.99
C HIS A 219 -7.31 -6.84 7.65
N TYR A 220 -6.89 -8.00 7.16
CA TYR A 220 -7.07 -9.24 7.89
C TYR A 220 -5.81 -9.54 8.68
N VAL A 221 -5.95 -9.73 9.98
CA VAL A 221 -4.84 -10.10 10.86
C VAL A 221 -5.15 -11.39 11.60
N SER A 222 -4.14 -12.23 11.83
CA SER A 222 -4.35 -13.40 12.69
C SER A 222 -4.44 -12.97 14.14
N ILE A 223 -5.31 -13.63 14.92
CA ILE A 223 -5.44 -13.36 16.36
C ILE A 223 -4.07 -13.54 17.05
N ASN A 224 -3.30 -14.53 16.64
CA ASN A 224 -1.96 -14.76 17.19
C ASN A 224 -0.99 -13.61 16.91
N TYR A 225 -1.04 -12.99 15.74
CA TYR A 225 -0.23 -11.81 15.41
C TYR A 225 -0.66 -10.63 16.28
N LEU A 226 -1.96 -10.40 16.40
CA LEU A 226 -2.51 -9.32 17.21
C LEU A 226 -2.15 -9.48 18.70
N ALA A 227 -2.34 -10.70 19.25
CA ALA A 227 -1.95 -11.01 20.61
C ALA A 227 -0.46 -10.79 20.85
N GLY A 228 0.40 -11.19 19.89
CA GLY A 228 1.84 -10.91 19.97
C GLY A 228 2.19 -9.42 20.00
N LYS A 229 1.48 -8.60 19.23
CA LYS A 229 1.64 -7.13 19.28
C LYS A 229 1.13 -6.53 20.58
N MET A 230 0.02 -7.06 21.12
CA MET A 230 -0.51 -6.61 22.42
C MET A 230 0.43 -6.93 23.57
N ILE A 231 1.05 -8.11 23.59
CA ILE A 231 2.02 -8.51 24.60
C ILE A 231 3.18 -7.48 24.67
N ALA A 232 3.63 -6.97 23.52
CA ALA A 232 4.74 -6.02 23.47
C ALA A 232 4.42 -4.61 24.03
N ILE A 233 3.15 -4.29 24.30
CA ILE A 233 2.69 -2.97 24.77
C ILE A 233 1.98 -3.05 26.13
N LEU A 234 1.59 -4.23 26.58
CA LEU A 234 0.88 -4.43 27.84
C LEU A 234 1.85 -4.69 28.99
N PRO A 235 1.43 -4.44 30.25
CA PRO A 235 2.25 -4.75 31.41
C PRO A 235 2.63 -6.21 31.50
N ASP A 236 3.84 -6.50 32.00
CA ASP A 236 4.47 -7.85 32.06
C ASP A 236 3.57 -8.90 32.74
N TRP A 237 2.75 -8.52 33.69
CA TRP A 237 1.84 -9.46 34.38
C TRP A 237 0.77 -10.07 33.46
N LEU A 238 0.45 -9.42 32.31
CA LEU A 238 -0.45 -9.94 31.29
C LEU A 238 0.23 -10.85 30.26
N GLU A 239 1.56 -10.89 30.24
CA GLU A 239 2.31 -11.66 29.24
C GLU A 239 2.00 -13.17 29.32
N LYS A 240 2.03 -13.74 30.51
CA LYS A 240 1.76 -15.18 30.71
C LYS A 240 0.35 -15.59 30.26
N PRO A 241 -0.75 -14.94 30.74
CA PRO A 241 -2.10 -15.31 30.33
C PRO A 241 -2.33 -15.08 28.82
N LEU A 242 -1.74 -14.05 28.24
CA LEU A 242 -1.84 -13.82 26.80
C LEU A 242 -1.06 -14.84 25.97
N ASN A 243 0.11 -15.27 26.40
CA ASN A 243 0.86 -16.35 25.76
C ASN A 243 0.12 -17.69 25.82
N ILE A 244 -0.55 -18.00 26.94
CA ILE A 244 -1.40 -19.18 27.06
C ILE A 244 -2.58 -19.06 26.07
N ALA A 245 -3.30 -17.93 26.04
CA ALA A 245 -4.40 -17.71 25.12
C ALA A 245 -3.93 -17.82 23.65
N ARG A 246 -2.74 -17.29 23.34
CA ARG A 246 -2.10 -17.40 22.04
C ARG A 246 -1.78 -18.84 21.64
N SER A 247 -1.31 -19.66 22.57
CA SER A 247 -0.92 -21.05 22.29
C SER A 247 -2.12 -21.95 21.96
N VAL A 248 -3.29 -21.67 22.52
CA VAL A 248 -4.53 -22.43 22.27
C VAL A 248 -5.36 -21.86 21.11
N THR A 249 -5.04 -20.66 20.63
CA THR A 249 -5.77 -20.03 19.54
C THR A 249 -5.30 -20.60 18.19
N PRO A 250 -6.20 -21.15 17.35
CA PRO A 250 -5.81 -21.64 16.05
C PRO A 250 -5.17 -20.53 15.19
N GLN A 251 -3.98 -20.78 14.63
CA GLN A 251 -3.26 -19.81 13.78
C GLN A 251 -4.04 -19.41 12.51
N LYS A 252 -5.08 -20.19 12.17
CA LYS A 252 -5.92 -19.97 10.98
C LYS A 252 -7.00 -18.91 11.17
N ILE A 253 -7.33 -18.53 12.41
CA ILE A 253 -8.38 -17.54 12.68
C ILE A 253 -7.84 -16.14 12.36
N MET A 254 -8.49 -15.48 11.43
CA MET A 254 -8.18 -14.13 11.00
C MET A 254 -9.39 -13.24 11.16
N ILE A 255 -9.21 -12.08 11.73
CA ILE A 255 -10.25 -11.09 11.93
C ILE A 255 -10.02 -9.88 11.02
N PRO A 256 -11.10 -9.32 10.45
CA PRO A 256 -11.02 -8.06 9.72
C PRO A 256 -10.84 -6.91 10.72
N ILE A 257 -9.88 -6.05 10.47
CA ILE A 257 -9.64 -4.82 11.25
C ILE A 257 -9.62 -3.65 10.29
N SER A 258 -10.40 -2.62 10.62
CA SER A 258 -10.31 -1.31 9.98
C SER A 258 -10.77 -0.24 10.95
N PHE A 259 -9.89 0.69 11.24
CA PHE A 259 -10.21 1.88 12.03
C PHE A 259 -10.53 3.08 11.13
N GLY A 260 -10.39 2.91 9.81
CA GLY A 260 -10.60 3.96 8.82
C GLY A 260 -9.43 4.94 8.70
N ASP A 261 -8.32 4.65 9.36
CA ASP A 261 -7.05 5.40 9.30
C ASP A 261 -6.19 5.02 8.08
N ILE A 262 -6.62 3.99 7.35
CA ILE A 262 -6.19 3.68 5.99
C ILE A 262 -7.44 3.66 5.12
N LYS A 263 -7.38 4.32 3.98
CA LYS A 263 -8.47 4.41 3.01
C LYS A 263 -8.10 3.74 1.70
N LEU A 264 -9.09 3.14 1.08
CA LEU A 264 -9.06 2.68 -0.30
C LEU A 264 -9.75 3.71 -1.17
N TYR A 265 -9.06 4.22 -2.16
CA TYR A 265 -9.58 5.14 -3.16
C TYR A 265 -9.78 4.41 -4.48
N ILE A 266 -10.92 4.61 -5.10
CA ILE A 266 -11.26 4.14 -6.43
C ILE A 266 -11.49 5.37 -7.28
N CYS A 267 -10.62 5.58 -8.26
CA CYS A 267 -10.55 6.79 -9.05
C CYS A 267 -10.69 6.44 -10.54
N LYS A 268 -11.23 7.40 -11.30
CA LYS A 268 -11.32 7.33 -12.75
C LYS A 268 -10.39 8.36 -13.36
N LYS A 269 -9.67 7.98 -14.42
CA LYS A 269 -8.93 8.92 -15.24
C LYS A 269 -9.90 9.74 -16.07
N GLU A 270 -9.89 11.07 -15.91
CA GLU A 270 -10.79 11.97 -16.66
C GLU A 270 -10.07 12.73 -17.77
N LYS A 271 -8.86 13.23 -17.51
CA LYS A 271 -8.13 14.08 -18.45
C LYS A 271 -6.68 13.63 -18.60
N PRO A 272 -6.11 13.74 -19.82
CA PRO A 272 -4.66 13.69 -19.96
C PRO A 272 -4.07 14.91 -19.22
N VAL A 273 -3.00 14.69 -18.45
CA VAL A 273 -2.27 15.78 -17.80
C VAL A 273 -1.62 16.62 -18.90
N GLY A 274 -1.99 17.90 -19.01
CA GLY A 274 -1.46 18.81 -20.04
C GLY A 274 -2.49 19.36 -21.03
N SER A 275 -3.78 19.07 -20.86
CA SER A 275 -4.88 19.63 -21.68
C SER A 275 -5.49 20.90 -21.05
N MET A 276 -4.66 21.80 -20.52
CA MET A 276 -5.06 23.18 -20.23
C MET A 276 -4.58 24.12 -21.33
#